data_d07dff3865ea3e32771a51df43d73e5c
#
_entry.id   d07dff3865ea3e32771a51df43d73e5c
#
_cell.length_a   1.000
_cell.length_b   1.000
_cell.length_c   1.000
_cell.angle_alpha   90.00
_cell.angle_beta   90.00
_cell.angle_gamma   90.00
#
_symmetry.space_group_name_H-M   'P 1'
#
loop_
_entity.id
_entity.type
_entity.pdbx_description
1 polymer ?
#
loop_
_entity_poly.entity_id
_entity_poly.type
_entity_poly.pdbx_seq_one_letter_code
_entity_poly.pdbx_strand_id
1 'polypeptide(L)'
;MQIRTIGKPSIDNVLSQIVERYEAQFPGRIRACYLTGSYAEGNAVEWSDIDVYVLFKDAFVSEGEAAQAEQLGRALAPLTPLRLDLHAGSEQSQDSLPGFLRAAVKNTSVLLYGEDTRKHMSLPGLEEYTRDATEIALKFLLWLHQVENVTYPLAYPDPDGAFFGYDQLQVLSDSSDRAEARPGIRFLVESACRIGTALLAFKTDRYVSTKRESVQTYRELINDEWASFLEAMFERGKLCWSYNLPENEEERAELRILCERMLPFENHYLRAHRAYLLAQLGSNNEAAKQFALQGLKQVIYLDEAGDKLY
;
A
#
# COMPACT_ATOMS: atom_id res chain seq x y z
N MET A 1 9.04 18.84 24.98
CA MET A 1 8.98 17.78 23.96
C MET A 1 9.38 18.40 22.62
N GLN A 2 10.35 17.85 21.91
CA GLN A 2 10.79 18.36 20.60
C GLN A 2 10.26 17.42 19.52
N ILE A 3 9.40 17.95 18.63
CA ILE A 3 8.83 17.22 17.51
C ILE A 3 9.44 17.77 16.22
N ARG A 4 9.91 16.91 15.35
CA ARG A 4 10.47 17.29 14.05
C ARG A 4 9.36 17.65 13.08
N THR A 5 9.53 18.74 12.37
CA THR A 5 8.61 19.19 11.31
C THR A 5 9.10 18.76 9.93
N ILE A 6 8.19 18.68 8.96
CA ILE A 6 8.47 18.38 7.55
C ILE A 6 8.33 19.64 6.66
N GLY A 7 8.04 20.80 7.26
CA GLY A 7 7.90 22.07 6.56
C GLY A 7 6.56 22.29 5.87
N LYS A 8 5.53 21.51 6.23
CA LYS A 8 4.14 21.68 5.78
C LYS A 8 3.26 22.02 6.99
N PRO A 9 2.96 23.29 7.29
CA PRO A 9 2.37 23.72 8.56
C PRO A 9 1.09 23.00 8.98
N SER A 10 0.16 22.73 8.03
CA SER A 10 -1.08 22.00 8.32
C SER A 10 -0.81 20.57 8.74
N ILE A 11 0.12 19.89 8.08
CA ILE A 11 0.49 18.50 8.38
C ILE A 11 1.33 18.48 9.68
N ASP A 12 2.28 19.39 9.84
CA ASP A 12 3.11 19.51 11.05
C ASP A 12 2.23 19.69 12.30
N ASN A 13 1.14 20.46 12.21
CA ASN A 13 0.18 20.59 13.30
C ASN A 13 -0.54 19.28 13.63
N VAL A 14 -0.96 18.50 12.62
CA VAL A 14 -1.59 17.17 12.81
C VAL A 14 -0.58 16.23 13.46
N LEU A 15 0.65 16.15 12.94
CA LEU A 15 1.69 15.27 13.46
C LEU A 15 2.04 15.61 14.91
N SER A 16 2.10 16.90 15.26
CA SER A 16 2.33 17.35 16.64
C SER A 16 1.22 16.90 17.57
N GLN A 17 -0.03 17.08 17.17
CA GLN A 17 -1.18 16.64 17.98
C GLN A 17 -1.21 15.12 18.17
N ILE A 18 -0.84 14.34 17.15
CA ILE A 18 -0.73 12.87 17.27
C ILE A 18 0.27 12.52 18.38
N VAL A 19 1.49 13.04 18.31
CA VAL A 19 2.54 12.77 19.32
C VAL A 19 2.10 13.22 20.71
N GLU A 20 1.54 14.41 20.84
CA GLU A 20 1.07 14.94 22.12
C GLU A 20 -0.03 14.08 22.75
N ARG A 21 -0.99 13.61 21.95
CA ARG A 21 -2.08 12.74 22.43
C ARG A 21 -1.57 11.37 22.87
N TYR A 22 -0.65 10.77 22.10
CA TYR A 22 -0.05 9.50 22.50
C TYR A 22 0.78 9.62 23.77
N GLU A 23 1.61 10.67 23.93
CA GLU A 23 2.38 10.90 25.16
C GLU A 23 1.48 11.21 26.37
N ALA A 24 0.37 11.93 26.17
CA ALA A 24 -0.58 12.20 27.23
C ALA A 24 -1.33 10.94 27.70
N GLN A 25 -1.72 10.05 26.78
CA GLN A 25 -2.41 8.81 27.09
C GLN A 25 -1.49 7.73 27.62
N PHE A 26 -0.24 7.67 27.14
CA PHE A 26 0.76 6.66 27.46
C PHE A 26 2.08 7.30 27.93
N PRO A 27 2.10 7.98 29.10
CA PRO A 27 3.24 8.78 29.52
C PRO A 27 4.54 7.97 29.61
N GLY A 28 5.55 8.40 28.84
CA GLY A 28 6.87 7.78 28.83
C GLY A 28 6.92 6.39 28.17
N ARG A 29 5.83 5.92 27.56
CA ARG A 29 5.75 4.62 26.87
C ARG A 29 6.18 4.69 25.40
N ILE A 30 6.17 5.89 24.80
CA ILE A 30 6.52 6.03 23.38
C ILE A 30 8.04 5.98 23.22
N ARG A 31 8.53 5.05 22.39
CA ARG A 31 9.92 4.96 21.99
C ARG A 31 10.22 5.92 20.85
N ALA A 32 9.40 5.87 19.81
CA ALA A 32 9.54 6.68 18.61
C ALA A 32 8.20 6.89 17.91
N CYS A 33 8.10 7.97 17.15
CA CYS A 33 7.03 8.18 16.20
C CYS A 33 7.65 8.47 14.83
N TYR A 34 7.23 7.72 13.82
CA TYR A 34 7.73 7.81 12.45
C TYR A 34 6.64 8.21 11.49
N LEU A 35 6.94 9.16 10.61
CA LEU A 35 6.16 9.42 9.41
C LEU A 35 6.65 8.49 8.31
N THR A 36 5.73 7.85 7.59
CA THR A 36 6.04 6.99 6.44
C THR A 36 5.31 7.49 5.18
N GLY A 37 5.38 6.75 4.08
CA GLY A 37 4.63 7.05 2.88
C GLY A 37 5.01 8.35 2.19
N SER A 38 4.07 8.91 1.44
CA SER A 38 4.33 9.99 0.48
C SER A 38 4.78 11.30 1.14
N TYR A 39 4.36 11.58 2.37
CA TYR A 39 4.83 12.76 3.11
C TYR A 39 6.28 12.61 3.57
N ALA A 40 6.70 11.42 3.97
CA ALA A 40 8.09 11.14 4.31
C ALA A 40 9.02 11.23 3.09
N GLU A 41 8.52 10.82 1.92
CA GLU A 41 9.25 10.84 0.64
C GLU A 41 9.25 12.21 -0.06
N GLY A 42 8.48 13.18 0.42
CA GLY A 42 8.34 14.50 -0.20
C GLY A 42 7.57 14.49 -1.53
N ASN A 43 6.79 13.43 -1.83
CA ASN A 43 5.99 13.30 -3.06
C ASN A 43 4.48 13.24 -2.78
N ALA A 44 4.06 13.70 -1.61
CA ALA A 44 2.65 13.81 -1.25
C ALA A 44 1.93 14.82 -2.15
N VAL A 45 0.79 14.42 -2.65
CA VAL A 45 -0.16 15.21 -3.44
C VAL A 45 -1.37 15.58 -2.59
N GLU A 46 -2.30 16.36 -3.14
CA GLU A 46 -3.45 16.92 -2.42
C GLU A 46 -4.22 15.89 -1.58
N TRP A 47 -4.44 14.70 -2.12
CA TRP A 47 -5.23 13.63 -1.49
C TRP A 47 -4.37 12.50 -0.93
N SER A 48 -3.09 12.76 -0.67
CA SER A 48 -2.25 11.77 -0.01
C SER A 48 -2.67 11.58 1.44
N ASP A 49 -2.71 10.32 1.86
CA ASP A 49 -2.86 9.92 3.26
C ASP A 49 -1.64 10.33 4.09
N ILE A 50 -1.87 10.45 5.39
CA ILE A 50 -0.82 10.70 6.39
C ILE A 50 -0.56 9.38 7.09
N ASP A 51 0.56 8.74 6.79
CA ASP A 51 0.96 7.44 7.33
C ASP A 51 1.88 7.64 8.53
N VAL A 52 1.45 7.22 9.72
CA VAL A 52 2.22 7.37 10.97
C VAL A 52 2.37 6.02 11.67
N TYR A 53 3.58 5.71 12.08
CA TYR A 53 3.89 4.56 12.92
C TYR A 53 4.36 5.00 14.30
N VAL A 54 3.64 4.58 15.34
CA VAL A 54 3.95 4.84 16.75
C VAL A 54 4.53 3.58 17.37
N LEU A 55 5.78 3.66 17.81
CA LEU A 55 6.51 2.58 18.43
C LEU A 55 6.51 2.72 19.95
N PHE A 56 5.98 1.74 20.65
CA PHE A 56 6.01 1.64 22.10
C PHE A 56 7.29 0.96 22.60
N LYS A 57 7.76 1.37 23.79
CA LYS A 57 8.90 0.76 24.46
C LYS A 57 8.61 -0.67 24.90
N ASP A 58 9.58 -1.54 24.74
CA ASP A 58 9.55 -2.93 25.17
C ASP A 58 8.37 -3.71 24.54
N ALA A 59 7.50 -4.29 25.37
CA ALA A 59 6.24 -4.91 24.96
C ALA A 59 5.06 -4.01 25.37
N PHE A 60 3.89 -4.23 24.79
CA PHE A 60 2.65 -3.74 25.39
C PHE A 60 2.48 -4.40 26.75
N VAL A 61 2.17 -3.61 27.79
CA VAL A 61 2.01 -4.12 29.16
C VAL A 61 0.77 -4.98 29.33
N SER A 62 -0.18 -4.88 28.41
CA SER A 62 -1.38 -5.72 28.33
C SER A 62 -2.02 -5.64 26.94
N GLU A 63 -2.91 -6.59 26.61
CA GLU A 63 -3.77 -6.49 25.43
C GLU A 63 -4.63 -5.20 25.43
N GLY A 64 -5.00 -4.75 26.61
CA GLY A 64 -5.74 -3.49 26.77
C GLY A 64 -4.94 -2.26 26.35
N GLU A 65 -3.61 -2.22 26.57
CA GLU A 65 -2.76 -1.11 26.09
C GLU A 65 -2.70 -1.06 24.56
N ALA A 66 -2.53 -2.20 23.91
CA ALA A 66 -2.55 -2.31 22.45
C ALA A 66 -3.90 -1.84 21.86
N ALA A 67 -5.01 -2.34 22.42
CA ALA A 67 -6.35 -1.95 21.98
C ALA A 67 -6.63 -0.46 22.19
N GLN A 68 -6.17 0.13 23.30
CA GLN A 68 -6.29 1.55 23.57
C GLN A 68 -5.44 2.40 22.60
N ALA A 69 -4.24 1.94 22.23
CA ALA A 69 -3.38 2.61 21.26
C ALA A 69 -4.04 2.67 19.88
N GLU A 70 -4.63 1.57 19.43
CA GLU A 70 -5.40 1.52 18.18
C GLU A 70 -6.68 2.37 18.23
N GLN A 71 -7.41 2.34 19.36
CA GLN A 71 -8.60 3.16 19.55
C GLN A 71 -8.26 4.66 19.51
N LEU A 72 -7.15 5.06 20.15
CA LEU A 72 -6.66 6.44 20.07
C LEU A 72 -6.38 6.82 18.62
N GLY A 73 -5.68 5.96 17.87
CA GLY A 73 -5.39 6.20 16.45
C GLY A 73 -6.66 6.49 15.64
N ARG A 74 -7.70 5.66 15.81
CA ARG A 74 -9.01 5.90 15.15
C ARG A 74 -9.67 7.21 15.61
N ALA A 75 -9.58 7.54 16.89
CA ALA A 75 -10.15 8.76 17.46
C ALA A 75 -9.46 10.05 16.96
N LEU A 76 -8.23 9.94 16.43
CA LEU A 76 -7.48 11.07 15.89
C LEU A 76 -7.79 11.37 14.41
N ALA A 77 -8.52 10.49 13.71
CA ALA A 77 -8.90 10.70 12.31
C ALA A 77 -9.52 12.09 12.03
N PRO A 78 -10.38 12.68 12.91
CA PRO A 78 -10.95 14.00 12.69
C PRO A 78 -9.96 15.19 12.78
N LEU A 79 -8.70 14.97 13.12
CA LEU A 79 -7.68 16.04 13.15
C LEU A 79 -7.38 16.60 11.76
N THR A 80 -7.72 15.88 10.73
CA THR A 80 -7.44 16.24 9.34
C THR A 80 -8.58 15.80 8.43
N PRO A 81 -8.86 16.51 7.32
CA PRO A 81 -9.75 16.03 6.28
C PRO A 81 -9.11 14.92 5.42
N LEU A 82 -7.79 14.73 5.52
CA LEU A 82 -7.09 13.66 4.83
C LEU A 82 -7.24 12.36 5.60
N ARG A 83 -7.13 11.24 4.90
CA ARG A 83 -7.05 9.94 5.54
C ARG A 83 -5.81 9.87 6.43
N LEU A 84 -6.01 9.50 7.70
CA LEU A 84 -4.95 9.24 8.67
C LEU A 84 -4.78 7.73 8.84
N ASP A 85 -3.66 7.20 8.36
CA ASP A 85 -3.30 5.78 8.51
C ASP A 85 -2.27 5.66 9.64
N LEU A 86 -2.77 5.31 10.83
CA LEU A 86 -2.00 5.31 12.05
C LEU A 86 -1.87 3.90 12.60
N HIS A 87 -0.65 3.39 12.64
CA HIS A 87 -0.30 2.09 13.20
C HIS A 87 0.46 2.24 14.50
N ALA A 88 0.08 1.46 15.52
CA ALA A 88 0.80 1.35 16.77
C ALA A 88 1.38 -0.06 16.94
N GLY A 89 2.65 -0.12 17.33
CA GLY A 89 3.33 -1.37 17.62
C GLY A 89 4.30 -1.23 18.79
N SER A 90 4.87 -2.32 19.27
CA SER A 90 5.87 -2.32 20.33
C SER A 90 7.22 -2.83 19.83
N GLU A 91 8.31 -2.52 20.54
CA GLU A 91 9.65 -3.01 20.19
C GLU A 91 9.68 -4.54 20.08
N GLN A 92 8.98 -5.25 20.99
CA GLN A 92 8.92 -6.71 20.96
C GLN A 92 8.12 -7.26 19.77
N SER A 93 7.13 -6.50 19.27
CA SER A 93 6.28 -6.92 18.16
C SER A 93 6.71 -6.36 16.79
N GLN A 94 7.87 -5.68 16.70
CA GLN A 94 8.33 -5.10 15.43
C GLN A 94 8.48 -6.14 14.32
N ASP A 95 8.97 -7.34 14.65
CA ASP A 95 9.14 -8.42 13.68
C ASP A 95 7.82 -9.06 13.23
N SER A 96 6.71 -8.78 13.93
CA SER A 96 5.36 -9.18 13.51
C SER A 96 4.66 -8.15 12.61
N LEU A 97 5.28 -6.98 12.38
CA LEU A 97 4.78 -6.06 11.34
C LEU A 97 4.87 -6.74 9.97
N PRO A 98 3.89 -6.51 9.09
CA PRO A 98 4.00 -6.93 7.69
C PRO A 98 5.34 -6.51 7.12
N GLY A 99 6.03 -7.41 6.42
CA GLY A 99 7.40 -7.20 5.94
C GLY A 99 7.54 -5.96 5.06
N PHE A 100 6.51 -5.68 4.26
CA PHE A 100 6.44 -4.44 3.47
C PHE A 100 6.47 -3.18 4.35
N LEU A 101 5.66 -3.12 5.42
CA LEU A 101 5.62 -1.97 6.34
C LEU A 101 6.93 -1.85 7.12
N ARG A 102 7.49 -2.97 7.56
CA ARG A 102 8.79 -3.02 8.25
C ARG A 102 9.92 -2.46 7.38
N ALA A 103 9.96 -2.85 6.09
CA ALA A 103 10.90 -2.30 5.13
C ALA A 103 10.69 -0.80 4.91
N ALA A 104 9.45 -0.34 4.79
CA ALA A 104 9.11 1.07 4.64
C ALA A 104 9.54 1.89 5.86
N VAL A 105 9.22 1.46 7.09
CA VAL A 105 9.64 2.15 8.31
C VAL A 105 11.16 2.22 8.39
N LYS A 106 11.87 1.10 8.15
CA LYS A 106 13.34 1.06 8.24
C LYS A 106 14.02 1.97 7.22
N ASN A 107 13.59 1.94 5.96
CA ASN A 107 14.36 2.52 4.85
C ASN A 107 13.94 3.94 4.49
N THR A 108 12.65 4.30 4.64
CA THR A 108 12.10 5.53 4.05
C THR A 108 11.36 6.44 5.03
N SER A 109 11.19 6.02 6.30
CA SER A 109 10.49 6.85 7.28
C SER A 109 11.31 8.05 7.75
N VAL A 110 10.62 9.06 8.27
CA VAL A 110 11.18 10.23 8.94
C VAL A 110 10.86 10.14 10.44
N LEU A 111 11.87 10.16 11.30
CA LEU A 111 11.66 10.24 12.74
C LEU A 111 11.04 11.60 13.09
N LEU A 112 9.85 11.57 13.69
CA LEU A 112 9.14 12.76 14.19
C LEU A 112 9.47 13.04 15.65
N TYR A 113 9.51 11.99 16.47
CA TYR A 113 9.68 12.09 17.93
C TYR A 113 10.35 10.85 18.50
N GLY A 114 11.08 11.02 19.61
CA GLY A 114 11.70 9.95 20.38
C GLY A 114 13.08 9.54 19.87
N GLU A 115 13.42 8.27 20.06
CA GLU A 115 14.72 7.70 19.72
C GLU A 115 14.67 6.95 18.39
N ASP A 116 15.64 7.21 17.51
CA ASP A 116 15.71 6.52 16.22
C ASP A 116 16.23 5.09 16.37
N THR A 117 15.30 4.13 16.30
CA THR A 117 15.61 2.71 16.44
C THR A 117 15.79 1.98 15.11
N ARG A 118 15.62 2.67 13.95
CA ARG A 118 15.61 2.05 12.61
C ARG A 118 16.87 1.26 12.29
N LYS A 119 18.04 1.69 12.78
CA LYS A 119 19.30 0.95 12.60
C LYS A 119 19.31 -0.43 13.26
N HIS A 120 18.46 -0.63 14.29
CA HIS A 120 18.34 -1.90 15.02
C HIS A 120 17.18 -2.76 14.51
N MET A 121 16.30 -2.22 13.66
CA MET A 121 15.22 -3.00 13.05
C MET A 121 15.79 -4.01 12.06
N SER A 122 15.34 -5.25 12.14
CA SER A 122 15.60 -6.27 11.11
C SER A 122 14.78 -5.99 9.85
N LEU A 123 15.32 -6.30 8.68
CA LEU A 123 14.48 -6.45 7.48
C LEU A 123 13.79 -7.81 7.53
N PRO A 124 12.60 -7.96 6.91
CA PRO A 124 11.97 -9.27 6.74
C PRO A 124 12.86 -10.18 5.89
N GLY A 125 12.70 -11.50 6.01
CA GLY A 125 13.26 -12.41 5.01
C GLY A 125 12.66 -12.11 3.61
N LEU A 126 13.43 -12.34 2.55
CA LEU A 126 12.95 -12.08 1.18
C LEU A 126 11.67 -12.85 0.84
N GLU A 127 11.55 -14.08 1.33
CA GLU A 127 10.35 -14.89 1.14
C GLU A 127 9.12 -14.28 1.84
N GLU A 128 9.28 -13.81 3.08
CA GLU A 128 8.24 -13.11 3.83
C GLU A 128 7.83 -11.82 3.11
N TYR A 129 8.80 -11.01 2.73
CA TYR A 129 8.57 -9.78 1.97
C TYR A 129 7.83 -10.04 0.65
N THR A 130 8.20 -11.08 -0.08
CA THR A 130 7.57 -11.44 -1.36
C THR A 130 6.11 -11.87 -1.15
N ARG A 131 5.82 -12.65 -0.11
CA ARG A 131 4.44 -13.01 0.25
C ARG A 131 3.61 -11.77 0.55
N ASP A 132 4.11 -10.88 1.39
CA ASP A 132 3.40 -9.65 1.77
C ASP A 132 3.16 -8.73 0.57
N ALA A 133 4.18 -8.53 -0.28
CA ALA A 133 4.03 -7.76 -1.51
C ALA A 133 2.98 -8.36 -2.46
N THR A 134 2.92 -9.68 -2.55
CA THR A 134 1.96 -10.42 -3.35
C THR A 134 0.54 -10.27 -2.82
N GLU A 135 0.36 -10.42 -1.50
CA GLU A 135 -0.93 -10.27 -0.83
C GLU A 135 -1.49 -8.85 -0.96
N ILE A 136 -0.63 -7.85 -0.76
CA ILE A 136 -1.02 -6.45 -0.92
C ILE A 136 -1.42 -6.15 -2.37
N ALA A 137 -0.66 -6.63 -3.36
CA ALA A 137 -0.99 -6.43 -4.77
C ALA A 137 -2.34 -7.08 -5.14
N LEU A 138 -2.58 -8.31 -4.70
CA LEU A 138 -3.85 -9.00 -4.91
C LEU A 138 -5.01 -8.27 -4.24
N LYS A 139 -4.83 -7.81 -3.01
CA LYS A 139 -5.84 -7.05 -2.26
C LYS A 139 -6.25 -5.77 -3.00
N PHE A 140 -5.28 -5.01 -3.52
CA PHE A 140 -5.58 -3.80 -4.30
C PHE A 140 -6.26 -4.12 -5.64
N LEU A 141 -5.90 -5.21 -6.29
CA LEU A 141 -6.58 -5.70 -7.49
C LEU A 141 -8.05 -6.06 -7.20
N LEU A 142 -8.31 -6.82 -6.12
CA LEU A 142 -9.67 -7.17 -5.71
C LEU A 142 -10.50 -5.93 -5.37
N TRP A 143 -9.92 -4.95 -4.70
CA TRP A 143 -10.59 -3.67 -4.42
C TRP A 143 -10.88 -2.88 -5.70
N LEU A 144 -9.94 -2.86 -6.65
CA LEU A 144 -10.12 -2.20 -7.94
C LEU A 144 -11.25 -2.83 -8.76
N HIS A 145 -11.44 -4.13 -8.66
CA HIS A 145 -12.56 -4.84 -9.28
C HIS A 145 -13.82 -4.90 -8.42
N GLN A 146 -13.79 -4.39 -7.17
CA GLN A 146 -14.89 -4.39 -6.19
C GLN A 146 -15.47 -5.79 -5.93
N VAL A 147 -14.61 -6.80 -5.85
CA VAL A 147 -14.95 -8.21 -5.67
C VAL A 147 -14.11 -8.87 -4.58
N GLU A 148 -14.61 -9.98 -4.03
CA GLU A 148 -13.83 -10.79 -3.08
C GLU A 148 -12.95 -11.83 -3.79
N ASN A 149 -13.31 -12.23 -4.99
CA ASN A 149 -12.60 -13.21 -5.80
C ASN A 149 -12.65 -12.80 -7.27
N VAL A 150 -11.62 -13.15 -8.02
CA VAL A 150 -11.55 -12.93 -9.46
C VAL A 150 -11.36 -14.23 -10.22
N THR A 151 -11.79 -14.24 -11.48
CA THR A 151 -11.52 -15.34 -12.42
C THR A 151 -10.48 -14.90 -13.44
N TYR A 152 -9.43 -15.69 -13.61
CA TYR A 152 -8.42 -15.43 -14.63
C TYR A 152 -8.79 -16.20 -15.94
N PRO A 153 -8.71 -15.55 -17.11
CA PRO A 153 -8.32 -14.14 -17.32
C PRO A 153 -9.40 -13.15 -16.88
N LEU A 154 -8.96 -11.96 -16.43
CA LEU A 154 -9.84 -10.86 -16.04
C LEU A 154 -10.51 -10.24 -17.27
N ALA A 155 -11.69 -9.68 -17.04
CA ALA A 155 -12.34 -8.70 -17.91
C ALA A 155 -12.32 -7.31 -17.26
N TYR A 156 -12.61 -6.25 -18.02
CA TYR A 156 -12.77 -4.92 -17.45
C TYR A 156 -13.90 -4.88 -16.42
N PRO A 157 -13.75 -4.13 -15.31
CA PRO A 157 -14.82 -3.98 -14.32
C PRO A 157 -16.14 -3.47 -14.92
N ASP A 158 -16.06 -2.50 -15.84
CA ASP A 158 -17.19 -1.97 -16.62
C ASP A 158 -16.74 -1.70 -18.06
N PRO A 159 -16.92 -2.66 -19.00
CA PRO A 159 -16.47 -2.52 -20.37
C PRO A 159 -17.08 -1.32 -21.13
N ASP A 160 -18.28 -0.91 -20.77
CA ASP A 160 -19.00 0.19 -21.40
C ASP A 160 -18.72 1.56 -20.76
N GLY A 161 -18.06 1.57 -19.59
CA GLY A 161 -17.68 2.77 -18.86
C GLY A 161 -16.63 3.61 -19.58
N ALA A 162 -16.64 4.93 -19.35
CA ALA A 162 -15.70 5.87 -19.96
C ALA A 162 -14.23 5.49 -19.70
N PHE A 163 -13.95 4.92 -18.55
CA PHE A 163 -12.64 4.46 -18.10
C PHE A 163 -12.65 2.97 -17.69
N PHE A 164 -13.51 2.19 -18.32
CA PHE A 164 -13.64 0.75 -18.13
C PHE A 164 -13.91 0.32 -16.66
N GLY A 165 -14.49 1.22 -15.84
CA GLY A 165 -14.77 0.99 -14.42
C GLY A 165 -13.58 1.22 -13.49
N TYR A 166 -12.48 1.78 -13.98
CA TYR A 166 -11.31 2.11 -13.18
C TYR A 166 -11.40 3.49 -12.48
N ASP A 167 -12.43 4.28 -12.77
CA ASP A 167 -12.74 5.59 -12.18
C ASP A 167 -13.68 5.48 -10.97
N GLN A 168 -13.24 4.74 -9.96
CA GLN A 168 -14.08 4.39 -8.83
C GLN A 168 -14.28 5.55 -7.84
N LEU A 169 -15.36 5.43 -7.06
CA LEU A 169 -15.55 6.30 -5.91
C LEU A 169 -14.43 6.10 -4.89
N GLN A 170 -13.69 7.14 -4.61
CA GLN A 170 -12.67 7.18 -3.58
C GLN A 170 -13.18 7.96 -2.38
N VAL A 171 -13.10 7.35 -1.20
CA VAL A 171 -13.40 8.02 0.07
C VAL A 171 -12.16 8.82 0.47
N LEU A 172 -12.33 10.14 0.60
CA LEU A 172 -11.24 11.06 0.86
C LEU A 172 -10.94 11.24 2.35
N SER A 173 -11.88 10.88 3.23
CA SER A 173 -11.78 11.01 4.68
C SER A 173 -12.53 9.88 5.38
N ASP A 174 -11.95 9.33 6.45
CA ASP A 174 -12.58 8.33 7.32
C ASP A 174 -13.50 8.98 8.39
N SER A 175 -13.62 10.31 8.44
CA SER A 175 -14.51 10.97 9.39
C SER A 175 -15.96 10.80 8.92
N SER A 176 -16.80 10.13 9.72
CA SER A 176 -18.19 9.79 9.44
C SER A 176 -19.08 10.99 9.05
N ASP A 177 -18.67 12.20 9.43
CA ASP A 177 -19.43 13.42 9.18
C ASP A 177 -18.99 14.20 7.91
N ARG A 178 -17.93 13.76 7.22
CA ARG A 178 -17.32 14.42 6.06
C ARG A 178 -16.80 13.47 4.99
N ALA A 179 -17.32 12.26 4.91
CA ALA A 179 -16.95 11.32 3.85
C ALA A 179 -17.42 11.85 2.49
N GLU A 180 -16.61 12.67 1.85
CA GLU A 180 -16.80 13.02 0.44
C GLU A 180 -16.27 11.85 -0.40
N ALA A 181 -17.18 11.14 -1.04
CA ALA A 181 -16.84 10.18 -2.07
C ALA A 181 -16.95 10.86 -3.42
N ARG A 182 -15.87 10.79 -4.21
CA ARG A 182 -15.87 11.28 -5.59
C ARG A 182 -15.22 10.29 -6.54
N PRO A 183 -15.57 10.29 -7.83
CA PRO A 183 -14.86 9.51 -8.82
C PRO A 183 -13.38 9.93 -8.90
N GLY A 184 -12.50 8.94 -8.99
CA GLY A 184 -11.07 9.17 -9.09
C GLY A 184 -10.31 7.90 -9.44
N ILE A 185 -9.00 8.02 -9.58
CA ILE A 185 -8.14 6.93 -10.07
C ILE A 185 -7.13 6.45 -9.02
N ARG A 186 -7.38 6.71 -7.75
CA ARG A 186 -6.45 6.31 -6.68
C ARG A 186 -6.22 4.79 -6.68
N PHE A 187 -7.31 4.00 -6.71
CA PHE A 187 -7.21 2.55 -6.69
C PHE A 187 -6.51 2.00 -7.94
N LEU A 188 -6.71 2.62 -9.10
CA LEU A 188 -6.01 2.28 -10.34
C LEU A 188 -4.49 2.47 -10.17
N VAL A 189 -4.05 3.64 -9.72
CA VAL A 189 -2.62 3.96 -9.52
C VAL A 189 -2.00 3.09 -8.43
N GLU A 190 -2.72 2.89 -7.31
CA GLU A 190 -2.26 2.04 -6.20
C GLU A 190 -2.09 0.59 -6.67
N SER A 191 -3.09 0.03 -7.37
CA SER A 191 -3.05 -1.34 -7.88
C SER A 191 -1.89 -1.52 -8.87
N ALA A 192 -1.71 -0.63 -9.82
CA ALA A 192 -0.60 -0.69 -10.77
C ALA A 192 0.76 -0.70 -10.06
N CYS A 193 0.99 0.24 -9.11
CA CYS A 193 2.26 0.30 -8.37
C CYS A 193 2.49 -0.92 -7.48
N ARG A 194 1.44 -1.45 -6.81
CA ARG A 194 1.55 -2.66 -5.97
C ARG A 194 1.81 -3.91 -6.80
N ILE A 195 1.17 -4.04 -7.94
CA ILE A 195 1.47 -5.10 -8.92
C ILE A 195 2.93 -5.01 -9.38
N GLY A 196 3.41 -3.81 -9.72
CA GLY A 196 4.83 -3.59 -10.07
C GLY A 196 5.78 -4.03 -8.95
N THR A 197 5.45 -3.72 -7.68
CA THR A 197 6.21 -4.17 -6.50
C THR A 197 6.23 -5.70 -6.38
N ALA A 198 5.09 -6.37 -6.56
CA ALA A 198 5.01 -7.83 -6.48
C ALA A 198 5.79 -8.52 -7.61
N LEU A 199 5.70 -7.99 -8.85
CA LEU A 199 6.48 -8.50 -9.99
C LEU A 199 8.00 -8.34 -9.78
N LEU A 200 8.43 -7.23 -9.15
CA LEU A 200 9.83 -7.06 -8.71
C LEU A 200 10.23 -8.12 -7.68
N ALA A 201 9.39 -8.33 -6.66
CA ALA A 201 9.67 -9.33 -5.63
C ALA A 201 9.74 -10.76 -6.17
N PHE A 202 9.00 -11.09 -7.24
CA PHE A 202 9.09 -12.40 -7.91
C PHE A 202 10.39 -12.60 -8.70
N LYS A 203 10.98 -11.51 -9.18
CA LYS A 203 12.10 -11.57 -10.16
C LYS A 203 13.42 -11.11 -9.59
N THR A 204 13.43 -10.46 -8.41
CA THR A 204 14.64 -9.83 -7.86
C THR A 204 14.73 -10.03 -6.35
N ASP A 205 15.94 -9.96 -5.81
CA ASP A 205 16.20 -9.99 -4.36
C ASP A 205 16.22 -8.56 -3.77
N ARG A 206 15.33 -7.67 -4.27
CA ARG A 206 15.27 -6.28 -3.85
C ARG A 206 14.07 -6.00 -2.96
N TYR A 207 14.33 -5.33 -1.85
CA TYR A 207 13.29 -4.67 -1.07
C TYR A 207 12.94 -3.34 -1.73
N VAL A 208 11.67 -3.11 -1.93
CA VAL A 208 11.12 -1.85 -2.42
C VAL A 208 10.17 -1.33 -1.36
N SER A 209 10.36 -0.12 -0.91
CA SER A 209 9.65 0.43 0.23
C SER A 209 8.59 1.45 -0.18
N THR A 210 8.67 1.99 -1.41
CA THR A 210 7.79 3.07 -1.87
C THR A 210 7.34 2.86 -3.32
N LYS A 211 6.25 3.53 -3.70
CA LYS A 211 5.74 3.49 -5.08
C LYS A 211 6.75 4.06 -6.09
N ARG A 212 7.43 5.17 -5.71
CA ARG A 212 8.47 5.77 -6.56
C ARG A 212 9.62 4.80 -6.78
N GLU A 213 10.13 4.23 -5.71
CA GLU A 213 11.22 3.24 -5.77
C GLU A 213 10.80 2.01 -6.60
N SER A 214 9.54 1.54 -6.45
CA SER A 214 9.00 0.44 -7.24
C SER A 214 9.09 0.71 -8.74
N VAL A 215 8.59 1.87 -9.17
CA VAL A 215 8.58 2.25 -10.59
C VAL A 215 10.01 2.38 -11.13
N GLN A 216 10.89 3.05 -10.39
CA GLN A 216 12.29 3.23 -10.78
C GLN A 216 13.03 1.88 -10.87
N THR A 217 12.92 1.05 -9.83
CA THR A 217 13.59 -0.26 -9.79
C THR A 217 13.03 -1.20 -10.86
N TYR A 218 11.74 -1.12 -11.16
CA TYR A 218 11.14 -1.90 -12.25
C TYR A 218 11.75 -1.52 -13.60
N ARG A 219 11.92 -0.22 -13.85
CA ARG A 219 12.57 0.29 -15.05
C ARG A 219 14.04 -0.15 -15.13
N GLU A 220 14.75 -0.13 -14.01
CA GLU A 220 16.17 -0.48 -13.97
C GLU A 220 16.44 -1.98 -14.14
N LEU A 221 15.64 -2.84 -13.51
CA LEU A 221 15.95 -4.27 -13.38
C LEU A 221 15.10 -5.18 -14.28
N ILE A 222 13.85 -4.82 -14.59
CA ILE A 222 12.96 -5.63 -15.45
C ILE A 222 12.89 -5.04 -16.84
N ASN A 223 12.57 -3.75 -16.96
CA ASN A 223 12.55 -2.96 -18.20
C ASN A 223 11.84 -3.63 -19.38
N ASP A 224 10.72 -4.28 -19.11
CA ASP A 224 9.85 -4.86 -20.12
C ASP A 224 8.84 -3.82 -20.64
N GLU A 225 7.84 -4.25 -21.43
CA GLU A 225 6.77 -3.40 -21.99
C GLU A 225 5.94 -2.64 -20.94
N TRP A 226 5.98 -3.11 -19.67
CA TRP A 226 5.21 -2.52 -18.57
C TRP A 226 5.95 -1.39 -17.86
N ALA A 227 7.26 -1.25 -18.05
CA ALA A 227 8.04 -0.21 -17.37
C ALA A 227 7.52 1.20 -17.71
N SER A 228 7.26 1.49 -18.99
CA SER A 228 6.71 2.78 -19.42
C SER A 228 5.27 3.02 -18.95
N PHE A 229 4.48 1.95 -18.83
CA PHE A 229 3.13 2.02 -18.28
C PHE A 229 3.14 2.39 -16.80
N LEU A 230 3.98 1.75 -15.99
CA LEU A 230 4.13 2.05 -14.57
C LEU A 230 4.64 3.47 -14.33
N GLU A 231 5.60 3.93 -15.12
CA GLU A 231 6.06 5.31 -15.07
C GLU A 231 4.92 6.30 -15.36
N ALA A 232 4.19 6.10 -16.46
CA ALA A 232 3.06 6.96 -16.82
C ALA A 232 1.96 6.93 -15.75
N MET A 233 1.64 5.76 -15.20
CA MET A 233 0.65 5.61 -14.13
C MET A 233 1.05 6.39 -12.87
N PHE A 234 2.32 6.35 -12.48
CA PHE A 234 2.81 7.10 -11.33
C PHE A 234 2.90 8.60 -11.61
N GLU A 235 3.54 9.00 -12.71
CA GLU A 235 3.76 10.42 -13.06
C GLU A 235 2.45 11.14 -13.36
N ARG A 236 1.62 10.57 -14.25
CA ARG A 236 0.35 11.21 -14.64
C ARG A 236 -0.71 11.02 -13.56
N GLY A 237 -0.98 9.78 -13.15
CA GLY A 237 -2.06 9.45 -12.22
C GLY A 237 -1.84 10.03 -10.82
N LYS A 238 -0.62 9.92 -10.26
CA LYS A 238 -0.32 10.45 -8.94
C LYS A 238 0.16 11.89 -8.98
N LEU A 239 1.26 12.19 -9.68
CA LEU A 239 1.95 13.48 -9.52
C LEU A 239 1.27 14.61 -10.28
N CYS A 240 0.74 14.36 -11.51
CA CYS A 240 0.07 15.41 -12.28
C CYS A 240 -1.41 15.54 -11.89
N TRP A 241 -2.17 14.44 -11.90
CA TRP A 241 -3.63 14.49 -11.66
C TRP A 241 -4.01 14.34 -10.19
N SER A 242 -3.05 14.10 -9.30
CA SER A 242 -3.31 13.94 -7.84
C SER A 242 -4.42 12.94 -7.54
N TYR A 243 -4.48 11.83 -8.32
CA TYR A 243 -5.53 10.81 -8.27
C TYR A 243 -6.92 11.25 -8.75
N ASN A 244 -7.07 12.48 -9.26
CA ASN A 244 -8.34 12.98 -9.79
C ASN A 244 -8.55 12.51 -11.23
N LEU A 245 -9.80 12.54 -11.66
CA LEU A 245 -10.10 12.47 -13.09
C LEU A 245 -9.68 13.79 -13.77
N PRO A 246 -8.94 13.73 -14.88
CA PRO A 246 -8.60 14.94 -15.64
C PRO A 246 -9.87 15.67 -16.15
N GLU A 247 -9.82 17.00 -16.20
CA GLU A 247 -10.92 17.83 -16.66
C GLU A 247 -10.92 18.04 -18.19
N ASN A 248 -9.73 18.15 -18.78
CA ASN A 248 -9.62 18.39 -20.22
C ASN A 248 -9.64 17.09 -21.05
N GLU A 249 -10.14 17.17 -22.27
CA GLU A 249 -10.35 16.02 -23.14
C GLU A 249 -9.06 15.31 -23.56
N GLU A 250 -7.95 16.02 -23.72
CA GLU A 250 -6.67 15.43 -24.09
C GLU A 250 -6.14 14.53 -22.97
N GLU A 251 -6.14 15.01 -21.73
CA GLU A 251 -5.72 14.22 -20.58
C GLU A 251 -6.70 13.09 -20.27
N ARG A 252 -8.00 13.26 -20.52
CA ARG A 252 -9.00 12.19 -20.42
C ARG A 252 -8.73 11.08 -21.43
N ALA A 253 -8.34 11.42 -22.66
CA ALA A 253 -7.94 10.44 -23.66
C ALA A 253 -6.66 9.70 -23.24
N GLU A 254 -5.69 10.41 -22.66
CA GLU A 254 -4.48 9.81 -22.10
C GLU A 254 -4.82 8.82 -20.96
N LEU A 255 -5.68 9.23 -20.02
CA LEU A 255 -6.15 8.36 -18.94
C LEU A 255 -6.86 7.12 -19.49
N ARG A 256 -7.71 7.27 -20.53
CA ARG A 256 -8.38 6.15 -21.17
C ARG A 256 -7.38 5.12 -21.71
N ILE A 257 -6.30 5.57 -22.35
CA ILE A 257 -5.22 4.69 -22.83
C ILE A 257 -4.55 3.96 -21.68
N LEU A 258 -4.32 4.62 -20.53
CA LEU A 258 -3.78 3.96 -19.34
C LEU A 258 -4.75 2.92 -18.79
N CYS A 259 -6.05 3.20 -18.76
CA CYS A 259 -7.08 2.24 -18.37
C CYS A 259 -7.14 1.02 -19.32
N GLU A 260 -7.02 1.23 -20.63
CA GLU A 260 -6.95 0.15 -21.62
C GLU A 260 -5.74 -0.78 -21.37
N ARG A 261 -4.61 -0.22 -20.97
CA ARG A 261 -3.39 -0.99 -20.66
C ARG A 261 -3.43 -1.67 -19.29
N MET A 262 -4.30 -1.24 -18.38
CA MET A 262 -4.36 -1.81 -17.03
C MET A 262 -4.78 -3.28 -17.04
N LEU A 263 -5.85 -3.65 -17.76
CA LEU A 263 -6.33 -5.03 -17.82
C LEU A 263 -5.28 -6.03 -18.33
N PRO A 264 -4.57 -5.79 -19.46
CA PRO A 264 -3.46 -6.66 -19.87
C PRO A 264 -2.36 -6.76 -18.81
N PHE A 265 -2.05 -5.67 -18.09
CA PHE A 265 -1.06 -5.67 -17.01
C PHE A 265 -1.51 -6.49 -15.79
N GLU A 266 -2.78 -6.39 -15.38
CA GLU A 266 -3.37 -7.22 -14.33
C GLU A 266 -3.31 -8.71 -14.71
N ASN A 267 -3.66 -9.04 -15.95
CA ASN A 267 -3.57 -10.41 -16.44
C ASN A 267 -2.10 -10.91 -16.54
N HIS A 268 -1.16 -10.04 -16.86
CA HIS A 268 0.28 -10.36 -16.78
C HIS A 268 0.69 -10.70 -15.34
N TYR A 269 0.26 -9.88 -14.37
CA TYR A 269 0.50 -10.15 -12.95
C TYR A 269 -0.12 -11.47 -12.50
N LEU A 270 -1.40 -11.73 -12.80
CA LEU A 270 -2.07 -12.95 -12.37
C LEU A 270 -1.42 -14.22 -12.95
N ARG A 271 -0.84 -14.14 -14.15
CA ARG A 271 -0.05 -15.24 -14.72
C ARG A 271 1.24 -15.49 -13.91
N ALA A 272 1.95 -14.42 -13.53
CA ALA A 272 3.12 -14.54 -12.69
C ALA A 272 2.77 -14.99 -11.26
N HIS A 273 1.69 -14.47 -10.71
CA HIS A 273 1.12 -14.86 -9.41
C HIS A 273 0.80 -16.35 -9.36
N ARG A 274 0.13 -16.89 -10.39
CA ARG A 274 -0.13 -18.34 -10.50
C ARG A 274 1.16 -19.15 -10.45
N ALA A 275 2.15 -18.76 -11.25
CA ALA A 275 3.44 -19.47 -11.28
C ALA A 275 4.13 -19.45 -9.90
N TYR A 276 4.09 -18.31 -9.21
CA TYR A 276 4.60 -18.16 -7.85
C TYR A 276 3.86 -19.06 -6.86
N LEU A 277 2.51 -19.07 -6.85
CA LEU A 277 1.72 -19.92 -5.94
C LEU A 277 2.00 -21.42 -6.17
N LEU A 278 2.13 -21.85 -7.41
CA LEU A 278 2.47 -23.24 -7.74
C LEU A 278 3.86 -23.63 -7.20
N ALA A 279 4.84 -22.73 -7.31
CA ALA A 279 6.16 -22.95 -6.74
C ALA A 279 6.11 -23.06 -5.20
N GLN A 280 5.29 -22.22 -4.53
CA GLN A 280 5.10 -22.28 -3.08
C GLN A 280 4.42 -23.60 -2.64
N LEU A 281 3.45 -24.13 -3.41
CA LEU A 281 2.83 -25.44 -3.13
C LEU A 281 3.84 -26.59 -3.20
N GLY A 282 4.83 -26.50 -4.09
CA GLY A 282 5.91 -27.47 -4.23
C GLY A 282 7.01 -27.37 -3.16
N SER A 283 6.99 -26.32 -2.32
CA SER A 283 8.01 -26.11 -1.29
C SER A 283 7.83 -27.07 -0.08
N ASN A 284 8.89 -27.24 0.72
CA ASN A 284 8.80 -27.96 2.00
C ASN A 284 8.31 -27.08 3.18
N ASN A 285 7.96 -25.82 2.92
CA ASN A 285 7.54 -24.83 3.92
C ASN A 285 6.01 -24.85 4.04
N GLU A 286 5.47 -25.29 5.17
CA GLU A 286 4.02 -25.36 5.39
C GLU A 286 3.33 -23.98 5.37
N ALA A 287 4.00 -22.94 5.86
CA ALA A 287 3.46 -21.58 5.79
C ALA A 287 3.34 -21.10 4.33
N ALA A 288 4.32 -21.41 3.48
CA ALA A 288 4.28 -21.12 2.05
C ALA A 288 3.14 -21.87 1.33
N LYS A 289 2.92 -23.15 1.67
CA LYS A 289 1.80 -23.93 1.12
C LYS A 289 0.45 -23.34 1.53
N GLN A 290 0.27 -23.00 2.80
CA GLN A 290 -0.96 -22.40 3.30
C GLN A 290 -1.25 -21.05 2.62
N PHE A 291 -0.23 -20.21 2.48
CA PHE A 291 -0.32 -18.97 1.70
C PHE A 291 -0.79 -19.23 0.26
N ALA A 292 -0.17 -20.20 -0.41
CA ALA A 292 -0.51 -20.54 -1.78
C ALA A 292 -1.95 -21.05 -1.91
N LEU A 293 -2.41 -21.93 -1.01
CA LEU A 293 -3.78 -22.41 -0.98
C LEU A 293 -4.79 -21.29 -0.76
N GLN A 294 -4.45 -20.29 0.07
CA GLN A 294 -5.31 -19.13 0.27
C GLN A 294 -5.38 -18.26 -0.98
N GLY A 295 -4.25 -17.97 -1.64
CA GLY A 295 -4.21 -17.21 -2.89
C GLY A 295 -5.01 -17.87 -4.02
N LEU A 296 -4.95 -19.19 -4.13
CA LEU A 296 -5.72 -19.96 -5.11
C LEU A 296 -7.24 -19.98 -4.83
N LYS A 297 -7.68 -19.69 -3.62
CA LYS A 297 -9.11 -19.46 -3.31
C LYS A 297 -9.60 -18.09 -3.76
N GLN A 298 -8.72 -17.09 -3.78
CA GLN A 298 -9.07 -15.72 -4.17
C GLN A 298 -9.02 -15.51 -5.69
N VAL A 299 -8.20 -16.30 -6.40
CA VAL A 299 -8.11 -16.24 -7.86
C VAL A 299 -8.48 -17.61 -8.46
N ILE A 300 -9.59 -17.66 -9.17
CA ILE A 300 -10.04 -18.84 -9.87
C ILE A 300 -9.31 -18.92 -11.22
N TYR A 301 -8.38 -19.84 -11.34
CA TYR A 301 -7.68 -20.10 -12.59
C TYR A 301 -8.42 -21.19 -13.37
N LEU A 302 -8.88 -20.84 -14.56
CA LEU A 302 -9.50 -21.79 -15.48
C LEU A 302 -8.45 -22.34 -16.45
N ASP A 303 -8.63 -23.57 -16.89
CA ASP A 303 -7.90 -24.15 -18.02
C ASP A 303 -8.49 -23.70 -19.38
N GLU A 304 -7.91 -24.19 -20.49
CA GLU A 304 -8.41 -23.87 -21.84
C GLU A 304 -9.82 -24.44 -22.12
N ALA A 305 -10.27 -25.41 -21.34
CA ALA A 305 -11.62 -25.99 -21.43
C ALA A 305 -12.64 -25.26 -20.54
N GLY A 306 -12.16 -24.31 -19.69
CA GLY A 306 -12.97 -23.56 -18.72
C GLY A 306 -13.20 -24.32 -17.40
N ASP A 307 -12.48 -25.39 -17.15
CA ASP A 307 -12.52 -26.13 -15.89
C ASP A 307 -11.55 -25.50 -14.88
N LYS A 308 -11.92 -25.57 -13.58
CA LYS A 308 -11.05 -25.08 -12.50
C LYS A 308 -9.78 -25.93 -12.43
N LEU A 309 -8.65 -25.26 -12.40
CA LEU A 309 -7.34 -25.92 -12.31
C LEU A 309 -7.00 -26.45 -10.91
N TYR A 310 -7.78 -26.07 -9.88
CA TYR A 310 -7.60 -26.50 -8.48
C TYR A 310 -8.93 -26.54 -7.72
#